data_480ed41d36fecfbd71505f4c29c45678
#
_entry.id   480ed41d36fecfbd71505f4c29c45678
#
_cell.length_a   1.000
_cell.length_b   1.000
_cell.length_c   1.000
_cell.angle_alpha   90.00
_cell.angle_beta   90.00
_cell.angle_gamma   90.00
#
_symmetry.space_group_name_H-M   'P 1'
#
loop_
_entity.id
_entity.type
_entity.pdbx_description
1 polymer ?
#
loop_
_entity_poly.entity_id
_entity_poly.type
_entity_poly.pdbx_seq_one_letter_code
_entity_poly.pdbx_strand_id
1 'polypeptide(L)'
;MKRGRNQALIILGCLAFLAAVWGSVDCGVRLSQPGLDAAEEVHLRHLIYFHFAVAQLLLVLAGVLFWRRHHKWKRYYLVVSYNENGVALDPPGIRIPASRLFRCHLHEPLETAALPPPDAPILVYPMFMLSGTSSGARLQQWLREAYARRFKGAQPQLFFQPVLGASPWLAEAAARRLREHNRLQPDTGILVVAHGSKLPEPPPEPALFCRRLRELLPGTEVALGYFHQTPDAAAVMAGMQSRRILLLPFLLTEGIHTRRDLPTAEQAAACGKELTRLQVAASMLDYASPSRP
;
A
#
# COMPACT_ATOMS: atom_id res chain seq x y z
N MET A 1 -6.08 8.62 -16.68
CA MET A 1 -7.55 8.75 -16.80
C MET A 1 -8.28 9.29 -15.56
N LYS A 2 -7.97 8.91 -14.31
CA LYS A 2 -8.69 9.41 -13.10
C LYS A 2 -8.59 10.93 -12.85
N ARG A 3 -7.51 11.58 -13.28
CA ARG A 3 -7.30 13.03 -13.04
C ARG A 3 -8.25 13.90 -13.88
N GLY A 4 -8.50 13.52 -15.14
CA GLY A 4 -9.45 14.21 -16.02
C GLY A 4 -10.91 14.04 -15.57
N ARG A 5 -11.29 12.85 -15.09
CA ARG A 5 -12.66 12.59 -14.59
C ARG A 5 -12.99 13.41 -13.34
N ASN A 6 -12.03 13.62 -12.45
CA ASN A 6 -12.25 14.46 -11.25
C ASN A 6 -12.31 15.95 -11.58
N GLN A 7 -11.57 16.42 -12.58
CA GLN A 7 -11.68 17.80 -13.07
C GLN A 7 -13.03 18.04 -13.76
N ALA A 8 -13.50 17.10 -14.58
CA ALA A 8 -14.81 17.18 -15.20
C ALA A 8 -15.96 17.26 -14.18
N LEU A 9 -15.91 16.46 -13.10
CA LEU A 9 -16.90 16.50 -12.02
C LEU A 9 -16.91 17.83 -11.26
N ILE A 10 -15.74 18.43 -11.03
CA ILE A 10 -15.65 19.76 -10.38
C ILE A 10 -16.25 20.84 -11.30
N ILE A 11 -15.91 20.80 -12.58
CA ILE A 11 -16.44 21.76 -13.57
C ILE A 11 -17.96 21.61 -13.68
N LEU A 12 -18.47 20.38 -13.76
CA LEU A 12 -19.92 20.13 -13.79
C LEU A 12 -20.62 20.66 -12.52
N GLY A 13 -20.04 20.44 -11.34
CA GLY A 13 -20.56 20.96 -10.07
C GLY A 13 -20.60 22.49 -10.03
N CYS A 14 -19.55 23.16 -10.52
CA CYS A 14 -19.52 24.62 -10.63
C CYS A 14 -20.58 25.13 -11.61
N LEU A 15 -20.74 24.49 -12.76
CA LEU A 15 -21.75 24.87 -13.75
C LEU A 15 -23.16 24.69 -13.21
N ALA A 16 -23.44 23.58 -12.50
CA ALA A 16 -24.73 23.34 -11.86
C ALA A 16 -25.05 24.39 -10.77
N PHE A 17 -24.04 24.78 -9.97
CA PHE A 17 -24.17 25.83 -8.97
C PHE A 17 -24.50 27.17 -9.62
N LEU A 18 -23.77 27.56 -10.66
CA LEU A 18 -24.01 28.81 -11.40
C LEU A 18 -25.41 28.80 -12.06
N ALA A 19 -25.85 27.69 -12.61
CA ALA A 19 -27.20 27.56 -13.18
C ALA A 19 -28.29 27.71 -12.11
N ALA A 20 -28.11 27.14 -10.91
CA ALA A 20 -29.04 27.30 -9.80
C ALA A 20 -29.11 28.76 -9.30
N VAL A 21 -27.96 29.42 -9.19
CA VAL A 21 -27.93 30.86 -8.83
C VAL A 21 -28.61 31.71 -9.90
N TRP A 22 -28.30 31.46 -11.18
CA TRP A 22 -28.91 32.20 -12.28
C TRP A 22 -30.42 31.98 -12.33
N GLY A 23 -30.91 30.74 -12.14
CA GLY A 23 -32.34 30.43 -12.08
C GLY A 23 -33.05 31.18 -10.94
N SER A 24 -32.42 31.32 -9.77
CA SER A 24 -32.95 32.12 -8.67
C SER A 24 -33.09 33.60 -9.03
N VAL A 25 -32.05 34.16 -9.71
CA VAL A 25 -32.04 35.57 -10.15
C VAL A 25 -33.09 35.82 -11.22
N ASP A 26 -33.23 34.94 -12.22
CA ASP A 26 -34.23 35.06 -13.28
C ASP A 26 -35.65 35.01 -12.72
N CYS A 27 -35.95 34.07 -11.84
CA CYS A 27 -37.24 34.01 -11.13
C CYS A 27 -37.51 35.27 -10.30
N GLY A 28 -36.48 35.80 -9.62
CA GLY A 28 -36.58 37.06 -8.85
C GLY A 28 -36.92 38.29 -9.72
N VAL A 29 -36.26 38.36 -10.90
CA VAL A 29 -36.53 39.42 -11.87
C VAL A 29 -37.97 39.33 -12.40
N ARG A 30 -38.45 38.11 -12.73
CA ARG A 30 -39.84 37.90 -13.18
C ARG A 30 -40.87 38.24 -12.10
N LEU A 31 -40.61 37.91 -10.84
CA LEU A 31 -41.46 38.33 -9.69
C LEU A 31 -41.60 39.82 -9.53
N SER A 32 -40.61 40.61 -10.03
CA SER A 32 -40.63 42.09 -9.96
C SER A 32 -41.42 42.73 -11.08
N GLN A 33 -41.97 41.94 -12.05
CA GLN A 33 -42.76 42.47 -13.16
C GLN A 33 -44.20 42.71 -12.74
N PRO A 34 -44.83 43.83 -13.12
CA PRO A 34 -46.22 44.08 -12.83
C PRO A 34 -47.12 43.23 -13.70
N GLY A 35 -48.22 42.70 -13.12
CA GLY A 35 -49.24 41.96 -13.86
C GLY A 35 -49.21 40.46 -13.77
N LEU A 36 -48.35 39.88 -12.87
CA LEU A 36 -48.38 38.46 -12.55
C LEU A 36 -49.71 38.05 -11.88
N ASP A 37 -50.23 36.88 -12.27
CA ASP A 37 -51.32 36.28 -11.52
C ASP A 37 -50.83 35.61 -10.23
N ALA A 38 -51.77 35.36 -9.28
CA ALA A 38 -51.41 34.78 -7.98
C ALA A 38 -50.81 33.35 -8.08
N ALA A 39 -51.16 32.59 -9.10
CA ALA A 39 -50.66 31.23 -9.31
C ALA A 39 -49.23 31.27 -9.85
N GLU A 40 -48.91 32.16 -10.78
CA GLU A 40 -47.56 32.40 -11.31
C GLU A 40 -46.62 32.91 -10.22
N GLU A 41 -47.10 33.84 -9.37
CA GLU A 41 -46.32 34.34 -8.25
C GLU A 41 -45.90 33.22 -7.29
N VAL A 42 -46.83 32.35 -6.91
CA VAL A 42 -46.56 31.20 -6.03
C VAL A 42 -45.59 30.21 -6.69
N HIS A 43 -45.77 29.94 -7.99
CA HIS A 43 -44.86 29.04 -8.73
C HIS A 43 -43.42 29.59 -8.79
N LEU A 44 -43.26 30.87 -9.10
CA LEU A 44 -41.92 31.50 -9.14
C LEU A 44 -41.25 31.54 -7.76
N ARG A 45 -41.99 31.76 -6.69
CA ARG A 45 -41.46 31.68 -5.32
C ARG A 45 -40.96 30.27 -4.99
N HIS A 46 -41.73 29.22 -5.36
CA HIS A 46 -41.27 27.83 -5.18
C HIS A 46 -40.02 27.52 -6.00
N LEU A 47 -39.88 28.00 -7.22
CA LEU A 47 -38.70 27.85 -8.03
C LEU A 47 -37.48 28.52 -7.41
N ILE A 48 -37.62 29.72 -6.83
CA ILE A 48 -36.53 30.39 -6.11
C ILE A 48 -36.06 29.53 -4.92
N TYR A 49 -37.00 29.05 -4.10
CA TYR A 49 -36.64 28.19 -2.97
C TYR A 49 -35.95 26.89 -3.42
N PHE A 50 -36.42 26.30 -4.50
CA PHE A 50 -35.85 25.09 -5.07
C PHE A 50 -34.40 25.33 -5.54
N HIS A 51 -34.17 26.38 -6.35
CA HIS A 51 -32.83 26.74 -6.83
C HIS A 51 -31.87 27.10 -5.67
N PHE A 52 -32.38 27.81 -4.67
CA PHE A 52 -31.61 28.15 -3.48
C PHE A 52 -31.22 26.90 -2.68
N ALA A 53 -32.13 25.96 -2.49
CA ALA A 53 -31.85 24.68 -1.81
C ALA A 53 -30.81 23.85 -2.59
N VAL A 54 -30.92 23.77 -3.93
CA VAL A 54 -29.94 23.09 -4.78
C VAL A 54 -28.55 23.74 -4.67
N ALA A 55 -28.48 25.08 -4.72
CA ALA A 55 -27.21 25.79 -4.58
C ALA A 55 -26.55 25.53 -3.20
N GLN A 56 -27.34 25.55 -2.12
CA GLN A 56 -26.85 25.22 -0.78
C GLN A 56 -26.32 23.79 -0.68
N LEU A 57 -27.05 22.82 -1.23
CA LEU A 57 -26.63 21.41 -1.25
C LEU A 57 -25.30 21.23 -2.00
N LEU A 58 -25.13 21.91 -3.13
CA LEU A 58 -23.89 21.88 -3.91
C LEU A 58 -22.71 22.50 -3.16
N LEU A 59 -22.94 23.60 -2.43
CA LEU A 59 -21.92 24.22 -1.57
C LEU A 59 -21.48 23.27 -0.43
N VAL A 60 -22.43 22.64 0.26
CA VAL A 60 -22.13 21.65 1.31
C VAL A 60 -21.34 20.48 0.74
N LEU A 61 -21.78 19.94 -0.40
CA LEU A 61 -21.07 18.84 -1.07
C LEU A 61 -19.65 19.25 -1.47
N ALA A 62 -19.47 20.43 -2.06
CA ALA A 62 -18.15 20.97 -2.39
C ALA A 62 -17.27 21.15 -1.15
N GLY A 63 -17.84 21.67 -0.05
CA GLY A 63 -17.17 21.80 1.24
C GLY A 63 -16.72 20.45 1.81
N VAL A 64 -17.58 19.43 1.77
CA VAL A 64 -17.25 18.07 2.22
C VAL A 64 -16.16 17.45 1.34
N LEU A 65 -16.24 17.60 0.03
CA LEU A 65 -15.23 17.10 -0.90
C LEU A 65 -13.88 17.81 -0.72
N PHE A 66 -13.90 19.14 -0.53
CA PHE A 66 -12.72 19.92 -0.22
C PHE A 66 -12.11 19.52 1.12
N TRP A 67 -12.94 19.38 2.18
CA TRP A 67 -12.50 18.93 3.50
C TRP A 67 -11.89 17.53 3.46
N ARG A 68 -12.56 16.55 2.79
CA ARG A 68 -12.02 15.19 2.57
C ARG A 68 -10.70 15.22 1.84
N ARG A 69 -10.57 16.07 0.80
CA ARG A 69 -9.32 16.22 0.05
C ARG A 69 -8.24 16.86 0.92
N HIS A 70 -8.57 17.92 1.65
CA HIS A 70 -7.62 18.63 2.51
C HIS A 70 -7.16 17.79 3.70
N HIS A 71 -8.04 17.00 4.30
CA HIS A 71 -7.69 16.07 5.38
C HIS A 71 -6.75 14.94 4.91
N LYS A 72 -6.94 14.42 3.69
CA LYS A 72 -6.00 13.46 3.12
C LYS A 72 -4.59 14.08 2.89
N TRP A 73 -4.50 15.37 2.72
CA TRP A 73 -3.23 16.09 2.49
C TRP A 73 -2.50 16.46 3.79
N LYS A 74 -3.13 16.33 4.94
CA LYS A 74 -2.52 16.62 6.25
C LYS A 74 -1.87 15.41 6.92
N ARG A 75 -1.77 14.27 6.24
CA ARG A 75 -1.11 13.08 6.79
C ARG A 75 0.35 13.04 6.40
N TYR A 76 1.18 12.58 7.33
CA TYR A 76 2.55 12.18 7.05
C TYR A 76 2.64 10.68 6.85
N TYR A 77 3.68 10.27 6.16
CA TYR A 77 3.98 8.87 5.85
C TYR A 77 5.39 8.59 6.34
N LEU A 78 5.53 7.61 7.21
CA LEU A 78 6.81 7.22 7.79
C LEU A 78 7.11 5.79 7.38
N VAL A 79 8.13 5.62 6.55
CA VAL A 79 8.66 4.31 6.17
C VAL A 79 9.73 3.95 7.17
N VAL A 80 9.58 2.80 7.81
CA VAL A 80 10.57 2.30 8.78
C VAL A 80 11.02 0.91 8.37
N SER A 81 12.33 0.73 8.27
CA SER A 81 12.94 -0.57 7.99
C SER A 81 13.83 -1.03 9.14
N TYR A 82 14.34 -2.25 9.04
CA TYR A 82 15.32 -2.76 10.00
C TYR A 82 16.70 -2.15 9.79
N ASN A 83 17.07 -1.90 8.54
CA ASN A 83 18.34 -1.32 8.14
C ASN A 83 18.16 -0.27 7.04
N GLU A 84 19.19 0.49 6.73
CA GLU A 84 19.18 1.56 5.71
C GLU A 84 18.80 1.09 4.31
N ASN A 85 19.17 -0.13 3.90
CA ASN A 85 18.83 -0.66 2.58
C ASN A 85 17.32 -0.80 2.36
N GLY A 86 16.57 -1.09 3.43
CA GLY A 86 15.12 -1.22 3.38
C GLY A 86 14.37 0.10 3.31
N VAL A 87 14.98 1.23 3.73
CA VAL A 87 14.33 2.56 3.67
C VAL A 87 14.31 3.18 2.28
N ALA A 88 15.05 2.61 1.33
CA ALA A 88 14.98 3.02 -0.07
C ALA A 88 13.65 2.63 -0.74
N LEU A 89 12.90 1.72 -0.13
CA LEU A 89 11.66 1.20 -0.68
C LEU A 89 10.49 2.12 -0.34
N ASP A 90 9.63 2.36 -1.34
CA ASP A 90 8.39 3.10 -1.16
C ASP A 90 7.23 2.16 -0.80
N PRO A 91 6.21 2.63 -0.06
CA PRO A 91 5.01 1.86 0.16
C PRO A 91 4.33 1.50 -1.18
N PRO A 92 4.02 0.21 -1.43
CA PRO A 92 3.44 -0.20 -2.71
C PRO A 92 2.03 0.38 -2.91
N GLY A 93 1.72 0.73 -4.17
CA GLY A 93 0.38 1.17 -4.57
C GLY A 93 -0.01 2.59 -4.14
N ILE A 94 0.90 3.38 -3.55
CA ILE A 94 0.61 4.73 -3.05
C ILE A 94 1.60 5.73 -3.64
N ARG A 95 1.07 6.81 -4.24
CA ARG A 95 1.89 7.99 -4.57
C ARG A 95 1.89 8.96 -3.40
N ILE A 96 3.05 9.16 -2.80
CA ILE A 96 3.24 10.04 -1.66
C ILE A 96 4.05 11.26 -2.11
N PRO A 97 3.59 12.50 -1.84
CA PRO A 97 4.41 13.67 -2.08
C PRO A 97 5.70 13.62 -1.26
N ALA A 98 6.84 13.93 -1.86
CA ALA A 98 8.14 13.88 -1.18
C ALA A 98 8.19 14.70 0.13
N SER A 99 7.49 15.84 0.16
CA SER A 99 7.37 16.70 1.36
C SER A 99 6.59 16.07 2.53
N ARG A 100 5.95 14.93 2.31
CA ARG A 100 5.15 14.20 3.31
C ARG A 100 5.69 12.81 3.62
N LEU A 101 6.75 12.38 2.94
CA LEU A 101 7.35 11.08 3.09
C LEU A 101 8.66 11.18 3.88
N PHE A 102 8.71 10.48 4.99
CA PHE A 102 9.86 10.36 5.87
C PHE A 102 10.34 8.92 5.89
N ARG A 103 11.63 8.73 6.07
CA ARG A 103 12.27 7.42 6.07
C ARG A 103 13.27 7.32 7.20
N CYS A 104 13.23 6.21 7.94
CA CYS A 104 14.20 5.92 8.99
C CYS A 104 14.37 4.40 9.16
N HIS A 105 15.37 3.98 9.94
CA HIS A 105 15.57 2.58 10.28
C HIS A 105 15.82 2.39 11.79
N LEU A 106 15.55 1.17 12.32
CA LEU A 106 15.58 0.88 13.75
C LEU A 106 16.96 0.98 14.41
N HIS A 107 18.04 0.98 13.64
CA HIS A 107 19.41 1.13 14.15
C HIS A 107 19.96 2.56 14.00
N GLU A 108 19.14 3.45 13.46
CA GLU A 108 19.50 4.86 13.35
C GLU A 108 19.52 5.52 14.73
N PRO A 109 20.48 6.42 15.02
CA PRO A 109 20.46 7.18 16.27
C PRO A 109 19.16 7.99 16.39
N LEU A 110 18.53 7.94 17.57
CA LEU A 110 17.22 8.56 17.81
C LEU A 110 17.22 10.08 17.54
N GLU A 111 18.38 10.71 17.72
CA GLU A 111 18.58 12.15 17.56
C GLU A 111 18.60 12.59 16.09
N THR A 112 19.05 11.70 15.20
CA THR A 112 19.20 11.98 13.75
C THR A 112 18.06 11.42 12.91
N ALA A 113 17.21 10.58 13.49
CA ALA A 113 16.10 9.95 12.77
C ALA A 113 15.19 10.97 12.07
N ALA A 114 14.96 10.78 10.79
CA ALA A 114 14.12 11.64 9.97
C ALA A 114 12.63 11.41 10.28
N LEU A 115 12.13 11.99 11.37
CA LEU A 115 10.75 11.85 11.82
C LEU A 115 9.88 13.02 11.33
N PRO A 116 8.62 12.74 10.90
CA PRO A 116 7.65 13.79 10.63
C PRO A 116 7.27 14.55 11.91
N PRO A 117 6.86 15.82 11.80
CA PRO A 117 6.36 16.56 12.95
C PRO A 117 5.07 15.93 13.52
N PRO A 118 4.83 16.02 14.85
CA PRO A 118 3.73 15.34 15.53
C PRO A 118 2.37 16.05 15.42
N ASP A 119 2.28 17.12 14.61
CA ASP A 119 1.11 18.01 14.47
C ASP A 119 -0.01 17.43 13.59
N ALA A 120 0.23 16.27 12.96
CA ALA A 120 -0.74 15.60 12.10
C ALA A 120 -0.63 14.07 12.22
N PRO A 121 -1.69 13.33 11.83
CA PRO A 121 -1.66 11.86 11.80
C PRO A 121 -0.55 11.32 10.93
N ILE A 122 0.15 10.30 11.43
CA ILE A 122 1.30 9.66 10.78
C ILE A 122 0.95 8.22 10.45
N LEU A 123 0.97 7.88 9.16
CA LEU A 123 0.85 6.49 8.70
C LEU A 123 2.24 5.85 8.70
N VAL A 124 2.45 4.88 9.56
CA VAL A 124 3.71 4.14 9.69
C VAL A 124 3.67 2.91 8.81
N TYR A 125 4.59 2.80 7.88
CA TYR A 125 4.77 1.66 6.98
C TYR A 125 5.97 0.84 7.42
N PRO A 126 5.75 -0.28 8.14
CA PRO A 126 6.84 -1.18 8.51
C PRO A 126 7.32 -1.98 7.29
N MET A 127 8.51 -1.65 6.79
CA MET A 127 9.12 -2.35 5.66
C MET A 127 9.83 -3.60 6.15
N PHE A 128 9.03 -4.55 6.64
CA PHE A 128 9.46 -5.86 7.13
C PHE A 128 8.73 -6.95 6.35
N MET A 129 9.41 -8.05 6.09
CA MET A 129 8.78 -9.21 5.43
C MET A 129 7.92 -10.03 6.37
N LEU A 130 8.22 -9.99 7.68
CA LEU A 130 7.54 -10.79 8.69
C LEU A 130 7.05 -9.90 9.84
N SER A 131 5.88 -10.23 10.35
CA SER A 131 5.44 -9.72 11.65
C SER A 131 6.26 -10.37 12.79
N GLY A 132 6.42 -9.65 13.89
CA GLY A 132 7.16 -10.15 15.04
C GLY A 132 7.61 -9.03 15.97
N THR A 133 8.55 -9.33 16.87
CA THR A 133 9.04 -8.40 17.89
C THR A 133 9.58 -7.10 17.27
N SER A 134 10.40 -7.21 16.22
CA SER A 134 11.05 -6.04 15.60
C SER A 134 10.08 -5.13 14.86
N SER A 135 9.09 -5.69 14.14
CA SER A 135 8.07 -4.93 13.41
C SER A 135 6.89 -4.47 14.29
N GLY A 136 6.75 -5.06 15.47
CA GLY A 136 5.69 -4.77 16.43
C GLY A 136 6.16 -3.92 17.61
N ALA A 137 6.29 -4.57 18.78
CA ALA A 137 6.58 -3.88 20.05
C ALA A 137 7.86 -3.06 20.03
N ARG A 138 8.95 -3.60 19.47
CA ARG A 138 10.24 -2.89 19.38
C ARG A 138 10.16 -1.64 18.51
N LEU A 139 9.49 -1.72 17.37
CA LEU A 139 9.26 -0.55 16.51
C LEU A 139 8.45 0.52 17.23
N GLN A 140 7.37 0.12 17.90
CA GLN A 140 6.53 1.07 18.65
C GLN A 140 7.29 1.74 19.78
N GLN A 141 8.09 0.98 20.53
CA GLN A 141 8.93 1.51 21.61
C GLN A 141 9.96 2.48 21.05
N TRP A 142 10.70 2.09 20.02
CA TRP A 142 11.70 2.93 19.37
C TRP A 142 11.12 4.27 18.87
N LEU A 143 9.95 4.24 18.24
CA LEU A 143 9.28 5.45 17.78
C LEU A 143 8.88 6.36 18.96
N ARG A 144 8.32 5.79 20.06
CA ARG A 144 7.99 6.60 21.24
C ARG A 144 9.21 7.31 21.82
N GLU A 145 10.33 6.59 21.95
CA GLU A 145 11.57 7.14 22.46
C GLU A 145 12.14 8.23 21.54
N ALA A 146 12.14 7.98 20.23
CA ALA A 146 12.61 8.94 19.24
C ALA A 146 11.79 10.24 19.24
N TYR A 147 10.46 10.13 19.32
CA TYR A 147 9.57 11.28 19.43
C TYR A 147 9.73 12.04 20.74
N ALA A 148 9.85 11.33 21.87
CA ALA A 148 10.04 11.94 23.18
C ALA A 148 11.32 12.78 23.21
N ARG A 149 12.41 12.30 22.63
CA ARG A 149 13.69 13.03 22.54
C ARG A 149 13.64 14.22 21.58
N ARG A 150 13.14 14.00 20.36
CA ARG A 150 13.17 15.01 19.29
C ARG A 150 12.16 16.13 19.47
N PHE A 151 10.99 15.84 19.99
CA PHE A 151 9.86 16.77 20.09
C PHE A 151 9.43 17.06 21.53
N LYS A 152 10.37 16.98 22.50
CA LYS A 152 10.17 17.38 23.92
C LYS A 152 8.91 16.77 24.53
N GLY A 153 8.69 15.47 24.36
CA GLY A 153 7.56 14.76 24.95
C GLY A 153 6.26 14.79 24.18
N ALA A 154 6.26 15.31 22.95
CA ALA A 154 5.08 15.26 22.10
C ALA A 154 4.64 13.82 21.85
N GLN A 155 3.31 13.57 21.87
CA GLN A 155 2.70 12.28 21.61
C GLN A 155 2.12 12.27 20.19
N PRO A 156 2.81 11.67 19.20
CA PRO A 156 2.34 11.60 17.83
C PRO A 156 1.16 10.63 17.69
N GLN A 157 0.23 10.92 16.80
CA GLN A 157 -0.81 9.98 16.40
C GLN A 157 -0.26 9.02 15.33
N LEU A 158 0.17 7.82 15.75
CA LEU A 158 0.77 6.80 14.88
C LEU A 158 -0.27 5.75 14.48
N PHE A 159 -0.43 5.53 13.17
CA PHE A 159 -1.29 4.51 12.58
C PHE A 159 -0.43 3.50 11.83
N PHE A 160 -0.20 2.36 12.45
CA PHE A 160 0.62 1.31 11.88
C PHE A 160 -0.11 0.57 10.76
N GLN A 161 0.53 0.46 9.61
CA GLN A 161 0.09 -0.36 8.50
C GLN A 161 0.64 -1.80 8.66
N PRO A 162 0.03 -2.80 8.03
CA PRO A 162 0.59 -4.14 7.98
C PRO A 162 2.02 -4.14 7.43
N VAL A 163 2.83 -5.12 7.83
CA VAL A 163 4.17 -5.32 7.29
C VAL A 163 4.13 -5.58 5.78
N LEU A 164 5.21 -5.25 5.08
CA LEU A 164 5.29 -5.42 3.62
C LEU A 164 4.96 -6.86 3.17
N GLY A 165 5.44 -7.86 3.91
CA GLY A 165 5.19 -9.27 3.59
C GLY A 165 3.71 -9.68 3.64
N ALA A 166 2.86 -8.94 4.37
CA ALA A 166 1.41 -9.14 4.40
C ALA A 166 0.68 -8.47 3.21
N SER A 167 1.40 -7.70 2.37
CA SER A 167 0.80 -6.97 1.26
C SER A 167 0.39 -7.92 0.13
N PRO A 168 -0.87 -7.88 -0.33
CA PRO A 168 -1.31 -8.67 -1.49
C PRO A 168 -0.57 -8.29 -2.78
N TRP A 169 -0.12 -7.04 -2.91
CA TRP A 169 0.66 -6.54 -4.05
C TRP A 169 1.95 -7.30 -4.28
N LEU A 170 2.54 -7.86 -3.22
CA LEU A 170 3.79 -8.61 -3.33
C LEU A 170 3.61 -9.90 -4.14
N ALA A 171 2.56 -10.67 -3.87
CA ALA A 171 2.25 -11.88 -4.63
C ALA A 171 1.82 -11.57 -6.08
N GLU A 172 1.06 -10.50 -6.28
CA GLU A 172 0.64 -10.04 -7.60
C GLU A 172 1.85 -9.60 -8.46
N ALA A 173 2.78 -8.86 -7.87
CA ALA A 173 4.01 -8.45 -8.54
C ALA A 173 4.89 -9.66 -8.89
N ALA A 174 5.05 -10.61 -7.97
CA ALA A 174 5.81 -11.83 -8.21
C ALA A 174 5.19 -12.67 -9.33
N ALA A 175 3.89 -12.92 -9.28
CA ALA A 175 3.19 -13.66 -10.33
C ALA A 175 3.28 -12.99 -11.70
N ARG A 176 3.13 -11.67 -11.76
CA ARG A 176 3.29 -10.91 -13.01
C ARG A 176 4.70 -11.06 -13.58
N ARG A 177 5.74 -10.85 -12.79
CA ARG A 177 7.13 -10.95 -13.24
C ARG A 177 7.51 -12.36 -13.70
N LEU A 178 7.01 -13.39 -13.01
CA LEU A 178 7.23 -14.77 -13.42
C LEU A 178 6.64 -15.07 -14.81
N ARG A 179 5.45 -14.52 -15.11
CA ARG A 179 4.83 -14.63 -16.43
C ARG A 179 5.56 -13.81 -17.50
N GLU A 180 5.86 -12.54 -17.23
CA GLU A 180 6.54 -11.63 -18.16
C GLU A 180 7.91 -12.15 -18.61
N HIS A 181 8.64 -12.78 -17.71
CA HIS A 181 9.95 -13.37 -18.01
C HIS A 181 9.89 -14.83 -18.49
N ASN A 182 8.71 -15.34 -18.83
CA ASN A 182 8.48 -16.71 -19.28
C ASN A 182 9.19 -17.78 -18.42
N ARG A 183 9.16 -17.58 -17.09
CA ARG A 183 9.82 -18.47 -16.13
C ARG A 183 9.02 -19.73 -15.85
N LEU A 184 7.72 -19.71 -16.10
CA LEU A 184 6.80 -20.82 -15.83
C LEU A 184 6.77 -21.79 -17.02
N GLN A 185 7.77 -22.63 -17.11
CA GLN A 185 7.83 -23.72 -18.07
C GLN A 185 7.03 -24.93 -17.56
N PRO A 186 6.65 -25.90 -18.43
CA PRO A 186 6.12 -27.17 -17.98
C PRO A 186 7.06 -27.80 -16.93
N ASP A 187 6.50 -28.44 -15.94
CA ASP A 187 7.25 -29.10 -14.85
C ASP A 187 8.08 -28.11 -13.99
N THR A 188 7.59 -26.87 -13.85
CA THR A 188 8.22 -25.87 -13.01
C THR A 188 7.42 -25.65 -11.73
N GLY A 189 8.09 -25.75 -10.58
CA GLY A 189 7.56 -25.40 -9.27
C GLY A 189 8.24 -24.16 -8.67
N ILE A 190 7.59 -23.51 -7.73
CA ILE A 190 8.10 -22.36 -7.00
C ILE A 190 8.34 -22.76 -5.55
N LEU A 191 9.59 -22.70 -5.11
CA LEU A 191 9.97 -22.84 -3.72
C LEU A 191 10.14 -21.45 -3.11
N VAL A 192 9.19 -21.04 -2.29
CA VAL A 192 9.30 -19.82 -1.48
C VAL A 192 10.11 -20.14 -0.23
N VAL A 193 11.17 -19.38 0.02
CA VAL A 193 12.02 -19.57 1.20
C VAL A 193 12.03 -18.33 2.06
N ALA A 194 11.52 -18.46 3.30
CA ALA A 194 11.47 -17.40 4.28
C ALA A 194 12.50 -17.61 5.41
N HIS A 195 12.82 -16.54 6.14
CA HIS A 195 13.77 -16.61 7.25
C HIS A 195 13.30 -17.54 8.36
N GLY A 196 12.00 -17.56 8.64
CA GLY A 196 11.44 -18.18 9.82
C GLY A 196 11.58 -17.28 11.05
N SER A 197 11.19 -17.77 12.19
CA SER A 197 11.29 -17.09 13.49
C SER A 197 11.70 -18.07 14.60
N LYS A 198 12.12 -17.51 15.73
CA LYS A 198 12.38 -18.31 16.95
C LYS A 198 11.09 -18.59 17.75
N LEU A 199 9.96 -18.06 17.29
CA LEU A 199 8.66 -18.31 17.91
C LEU A 199 8.17 -19.73 17.58
N PRO A 200 7.38 -20.36 18.46
CA PRO A 200 6.84 -21.70 18.21
C PRO A 200 6.03 -21.77 16.90
N GLU A 201 5.25 -20.72 16.61
CA GLU A 201 4.47 -20.62 15.39
C GLU A 201 5.18 -19.72 14.35
N PRO A 202 5.25 -20.13 13.10
CA PRO A 202 5.82 -19.29 12.04
C PRO A 202 4.94 -18.07 11.79
N PRO A 203 5.54 -16.93 11.43
CA PRO A 203 4.79 -15.76 10.98
C PRO A 203 3.87 -16.11 9.80
N PRO A 204 2.64 -15.56 9.73
CA PRO A 204 1.65 -15.96 8.74
C PRO A 204 1.94 -15.47 7.31
N GLU A 205 2.78 -14.43 7.16
CA GLU A 205 2.98 -13.76 5.88
C GLU A 205 3.49 -14.67 4.76
N PRO A 206 4.50 -15.55 4.97
CA PRO A 206 4.98 -16.45 3.90
C PRO A 206 3.90 -17.41 3.45
N ALA A 207 3.10 -17.94 4.39
CA ALA A 207 2.00 -18.86 4.05
C ALA A 207 0.87 -18.15 3.29
N LEU A 208 0.54 -16.92 3.67
CA LEU A 208 -0.43 -16.07 2.96
C LEU A 208 0.06 -15.76 1.55
N PHE A 209 1.32 -15.41 1.40
CA PHE A 209 1.96 -15.15 0.12
C PHE A 209 1.91 -16.39 -0.80
N CYS A 210 2.29 -17.58 -0.29
CA CYS A 210 2.22 -18.82 -1.05
C CYS A 210 0.78 -19.16 -1.47
N ARG A 211 -0.20 -18.98 -0.56
CA ARG A 211 -1.61 -19.18 -0.90
C ARG A 211 -2.03 -18.29 -2.05
N ARG A 212 -1.69 -17.01 -1.99
CA ARG A 212 -2.01 -16.04 -3.04
C ARG A 212 -1.31 -16.37 -4.37
N LEU A 213 -0.06 -16.84 -4.32
CA LEU A 213 0.64 -17.30 -5.54
C LEU A 213 -0.06 -18.48 -6.18
N ARG A 214 -0.55 -19.46 -5.40
CA ARG A 214 -1.31 -20.61 -5.94
C ARG A 214 -2.58 -20.17 -6.64
N GLU A 215 -3.30 -19.20 -6.06
CA GLU A 215 -4.50 -18.61 -6.68
C GLU A 215 -4.17 -17.91 -8.01
N LEU A 216 -3.07 -17.16 -8.04
CA LEU A 216 -2.64 -16.41 -9.21
C LEU A 216 -1.99 -17.27 -10.29
N LEU A 217 -1.38 -18.42 -9.94
CA LEU A 217 -0.64 -19.29 -10.84
C LEU A 217 -1.23 -20.73 -10.78
N PRO A 218 -2.47 -20.92 -11.25
CA PRO A 218 -3.11 -22.24 -11.21
C PRO A 218 -2.30 -23.25 -12.01
N GLY A 219 -2.17 -24.47 -11.46
CA GLY A 219 -1.39 -25.55 -12.07
C GLY A 219 0.12 -25.49 -11.78
N THR A 220 0.63 -24.42 -11.13
CA THR A 220 2.02 -24.36 -10.70
C THR A 220 2.15 -24.87 -9.26
N GLU A 221 3.07 -25.80 -9.03
CA GLU A 221 3.40 -26.25 -7.68
C GLU A 221 4.06 -25.10 -6.91
N VAL A 222 3.52 -24.73 -5.74
CA VAL A 222 4.08 -23.69 -4.85
C VAL A 222 4.28 -24.27 -3.47
N ALA A 223 5.52 -24.34 -3.02
CA ALA A 223 5.91 -24.85 -1.71
C ALA A 223 6.56 -23.75 -0.84
N LEU A 224 6.52 -23.92 0.47
CA LEU A 224 7.12 -23.01 1.45
C LEU A 224 8.12 -23.74 2.33
N GLY A 225 9.32 -23.22 2.41
CA GLY A 225 10.35 -23.67 3.34
C GLY A 225 10.98 -22.52 4.10
N TYR A 226 11.74 -22.84 5.15
CA TYR A 226 12.38 -21.85 6.01
C TYR A 226 13.87 -22.13 6.16
N PHE A 227 14.68 -21.10 6.51
CA PHE A 227 16.09 -21.27 6.88
C PHE A 227 16.26 -21.84 8.30
N HIS A 228 15.47 -21.31 9.25
CA HIS A 228 15.67 -21.52 10.69
C HIS A 228 14.41 -22.06 11.37
N GLN A 229 13.51 -22.67 10.63
CA GLN A 229 12.26 -23.21 11.14
C GLN A 229 11.79 -24.38 10.29
N THR A 230 10.92 -25.22 10.81
CA THR A 230 10.26 -26.30 10.07
C THR A 230 9.05 -25.78 9.29
N PRO A 231 8.82 -26.24 8.02
CA PRO A 231 9.67 -27.20 7.30
C PRO A 231 10.94 -26.56 6.73
N ASP A 232 12.05 -27.32 6.79
CA ASP A 232 13.33 -26.91 6.20
C ASP A 232 13.25 -26.78 4.67
N ALA A 233 13.87 -25.73 4.11
CA ALA A 233 13.76 -25.42 2.71
C ALA A 233 14.35 -26.50 1.78
N ALA A 234 15.46 -27.12 2.17
CA ALA A 234 16.08 -28.19 1.37
C ALA A 234 15.25 -29.46 1.41
N ALA A 235 14.68 -29.80 2.57
CA ALA A 235 13.78 -30.94 2.70
C ALA A 235 12.49 -30.74 1.87
N VAL A 236 11.92 -29.53 1.89
CA VAL A 236 10.77 -29.18 1.06
C VAL A 236 11.11 -29.32 -0.42
N MET A 237 12.25 -28.78 -0.86
CA MET A 237 12.72 -28.87 -2.24
C MET A 237 12.81 -30.32 -2.70
N ALA A 238 13.38 -31.20 -1.89
CA ALA A 238 13.53 -32.60 -2.22
C ALA A 238 12.16 -33.30 -2.41
N GLY A 239 11.14 -32.92 -1.66
CA GLY A 239 9.78 -33.46 -1.72
C GLY A 239 8.89 -32.91 -2.84
N MET A 240 9.27 -31.80 -3.50
CA MET A 240 8.47 -31.24 -4.59
C MET A 240 8.38 -32.22 -5.78
N GLN A 241 7.25 -32.20 -6.50
CA GLN A 241 7.05 -33.06 -7.68
C GLN A 241 7.75 -32.47 -8.92
N SER A 242 7.75 -31.15 -9.04
CA SER A 242 8.37 -30.47 -10.17
C SER A 242 9.88 -30.70 -10.25
N ARG A 243 10.39 -30.92 -11.45
CA ARG A 243 11.82 -31.09 -11.70
C ARG A 243 12.57 -29.76 -11.70
N ARG A 244 11.96 -28.70 -12.27
CA ARG A 244 12.53 -27.39 -12.31
C ARG A 244 12.01 -26.56 -11.12
N ILE A 245 12.91 -26.07 -10.31
CA ILE A 245 12.56 -25.30 -9.10
C ILE A 245 12.99 -23.86 -9.28
N LEU A 246 12.03 -22.94 -9.22
CA LEU A 246 12.28 -21.52 -9.10
C LEU A 246 12.32 -21.17 -7.60
N LEU A 247 13.50 -20.88 -7.08
CA LEU A 247 13.67 -20.52 -5.69
C LEU A 247 13.43 -19.01 -5.54
N LEU A 248 12.36 -18.67 -4.81
CA LEU A 248 11.95 -17.30 -4.52
C LEU A 248 12.21 -16.95 -3.06
N PRO A 249 13.28 -16.19 -2.74
CA PRO A 249 13.53 -15.77 -1.38
C PRO A 249 12.49 -14.75 -0.92
N PHE A 250 11.72 -15.07 0.13
CA PHE A 250 10.75 -14.19 0.76
C PHE A 250 11.46 -13.25 1.74
N LEU A 251 12.27 -12.35 1.19
CA LEU A 251 13.15 -11.43 1.90
C LEU A 251 12.97 -10.00 1.37
N LEU A 252 13.40 -9.03 2.19
CA LEU A 252 13.35 -7.61 1.85
C LEU A 252 14.47 -7.23 0.86
N THR A 253 15.68 -7.66 1.17
CA THR A 253 16.90 -7.33 0.41
C THR A 253 17.80 -8.55 0.29
N GLU A 254 18.68 -8.53 -0.71
CA GLU A 254 19.80 -9.47 -0.80
C GLU A 254 20.77 -9.25 0.37
N GLY A 255 21.32 -10.32 0.93
CA GLY A 255 22.21 -10.25 2.08
C GLY A 255 22.92 -11.58 2.39
N ILE A 256 23.40 -11.74 3.62
CA ILE A 256 24.12 -12.94 4.06
C ILE A 256 23.25 -14.18 3.92
N HIS A 257 21.99 -14.12 4.33
CA HIS A 257 21.05 -15.23 4.25
C HIS A 257 20.81 -15.71 2.81
N THR A 258 20.73 -14.79 1.86
CA THR A 258 20.57 -15.16 0.46
C THR A 258 21.82 -15.81 -0.15
N ARG A 259 22.98 -15.65 0.47
CA ARG A 259 24.24 -16.22 -0.03
C ARG A 259 24.59 -17.54 0.63
N ARG A 260 24.18 -17.76 1.90
CA ARG A 260 24.65 -18.90 2.71
C ARG A 260 23.56 -19.92 3.02
N ASP A 261 22.32 -19.46 3.21
CA ASP A 261 21.29 -20.26 3.86
C ASP A 261 20.22 -20.77 2.87
N LEU A 262 20.29 -20.34 1.60
CA LEU A 262 19.40 -20.84 0.55
C LEU A 262 19.87 -22.21 0.04
N PRO A 263 18.92 -23.10 -0.36
CA PRO A 263 19.25 -24.32 -1.08
C PRO A 263 20.17 -24.06 -2.28
N THR A 264 21.17 -24.93 -2.48
CA THR A 264 22.15 -24.80 -3.55
C THR A 264 21.77 -25.64 -4.77
N ALA A 265 22.40 -25.32 -5.91
CA ALA A 265 22.25 -26.11 -7.13
C ALA A 265 22.75 -27.56 -6.95
N GLU A 266 23.78 -27.78 -6.13
CA GLU A 266 24.30 -29.12 -5.82
C GLU A 266 23.30 -29.91 -5.00
N GLN A 267 22.65 -29.30 -4.00
CA GLN A 267 21.57 -29.95 -3.24
C GLN A 267 20.37 -30.29 -4.13
N ALA A 268 20.01 -29.42 -5.06
CA ALA A 268 18.94 -29.69 -6.02
C ALA A 268 19.32 -30.85 -6.96
N ALA A 269 20.52 -30.82 -7.51
CA ALA A 269 21.02 -31.90 -8.40
C ALA A 269 21.06 -33.28 -7.69
N ALA A 270 21.43 -33.32 -6.42
CA ALA A 270 21.40 -34.51 -5.60
C ALA A 270 19.99 -35.10 -5.44
N CYS A 271 18.95 -34.29 -5.60
CA CYS A 271 17.55 -34.70 -5.60
C CYS A 271 16.95 -34.84 -7.01
N GLY A 272 17.77 -34.80 -8.07
CA GLY A 272 17.33 -34.89 -9.46
C GLY A 272 16.58 -33.67 -9.97
N LYS A 273 16.84 -32.50 -9.39
CA LYS A 273 16.16 -31.25 -9.69
C LYS A 273 17.10 -30.19 -10.30
N GLU A 274 16.51 -29.26 -11.04
CA GLU A 274 17.18 -28.11 -11.61
C GLU A 274 16.75 -26.86 -10.82
N LEU A 275 17.68 -26.13 -10.21
CA LEU A 275 17.39 -24.97 -9.38
C LEU A 275 17.74 -23.67 -10.10
N THR A 276 16.79 -22.78 -10.22
CA THR A 276 17.00 -21.40 -10.65
C THR A 276 16.61 -20.45 -9.52
N ARG A 277 17.58 -19.69 -9.02
CA ARG A 277 17.31 -18.68 -8.01
C ARG A 277 16.75 -17.43 -8.65
N LEU A 278 15.68 -16.89 -8.04
CA LEU A 278 15.09 -15.60 -8.37
C LEU A 278 15.63 -14.49 -7.45
N GLN A 279 15.33 -13.26 -7.81
CA GLN A 279 15.55 -12.11 -6.92
C GLN A 279 14.64 -12.22 -5.69
N VAL A 280 14.96 -11.51 -4.63
CA VAL A 280 14.13 -11.46 -3.42
C VAL A 280 12.72 -10.94 -3.72
N ALA A 281 11.73 -11.44 -3.00
CA ALA A 281 10.33 -11.13 -3.26
C ALA A 281 10.03 -9.61 -3.26
N ALA A 282 10.61 -8.86 -2.33
CA ALA A 282 10.41 -7.41 -2.26
C ALA A 282 10.94 -6.66 -3.48
N SER A 283 11.99 -7.14 -4.15
CA SER A 283 12.52 -6.51 -5.38
C SER A 283 11.63 -6.72 -6.60
N MET A 284 10.64 -7.62 -6.50
CA MET A 284 9.65 -7.83 -7.55
C MET A 284 8.56 -6.76 -7.57
N LEU A 285 8.42 -5.98 -6.49
CA LEU A 285 7.56 -4.81 -6.48
C LEU A 285 8.13 -3.74 -7.41
N ASP A 286 7.28 -3.19 -8.24
CA ASP A 286 7.64 -2.10 -9.13
C ASP A 286 7.44 -0.76 -8.40
N TYR A 287 8.48 -0.30 -7.73
CA TYR A 287 8.46 0.96 -6.97
C TYR A 287 8.49 2.20 -7.88
N ALA A 288 8.93 2.04 -9.13
CA ALA A 288 9.10 3.16 -10.07
C ALA A 288 7.84 3.44 -10.91
N SER A 289 6.95 2.48 -11.06
CA SER A 289 5.71 2.64 -11.81
C SER A 289 4.51 2.47 -10.89
N PRO A 290 3.77 3.57 -10.62
CA PRO A 290 2.42 3.36 -10.16
C PRO A 290 1.69 2.65 -11.30
N SER A 291 1.16 1.46 -11.04
CA SER A 291 0.25 0.78 -11.95
C SER A 291 -0.70 1.81 -12.53
N ARG A 292 -0.54 2.10 -13.82
CA ARG A 292 -1.54 2.85 -14.56
C ARG A 292 -2.84 2.06 -14.45
N PRO A 293 -3.92 2.69 -14.02
CA PRO A 293 -5.23 2.05 -14.05
C PRO A 293 -5.65 1.76 -15.47
#